data_de3e861e8e2799c924c48d60a4dbc77b
#
_entry.id   de3e861e8e2799c924c48d60a4dbc77b
#
_cell.length_a   1.000
_cell.length_b   1.000
_cell.length_c   1.000
_cell.angle_alpha   90.00
_cell.angle_beta   90.00
_cell.angle_gamma   90.00
#
_symmetry.space_group_name_H-M   'P 1'
#
loop_
_entity.id
_entity.type
_entity.pdbx_description
1 polymer ?
#
loop_
_entity_poly.entity_id
_entity_poly.type
_entity_poly.pdbx_seq_one_letter_code
_entity_poly.pdbx_strand_id
1 'polypeptide(L)'
;MKLQNQVALVTGGSRGIGRATALLFAREGADIAFCHLNDDAQAETTAAEIRALGRRAVHRNVDVADIPATKTFAAEAVAALGPIDVLFNNAGMNIRKPFPDYTEAEFDQIIGVHLKGMFFMAQAVFPAMVARGSGCIINVASQRALKGAVNSAPYSAAKAGIIGMTRALSWEAAPKGVRVNAIAPGPIDTDLTATMDPADRAAFIAALPVGRFGRAEEIAATALLLAGPDGGFYVGATLSPNGGDVMY
;
A
#
# COMPACT_ATOMS: atom_id res chain seq x y z
N MET A 1 4.77 17.06 14.06
CA MET A 1 4.38 16.45 12.76
C MET A 1 5.56 15.68 12.21
N LYS A 2 5.38 14.37 11.96
CA LYS A 2 6.47 13.46 11.56
C LYS A 2 6.82 13.54 10.07
N LEU A 3 5.94 14.08 9.23
CA LEU A 3 6.10 14.22 7.78
C LEU A 3 5.99 15.67 7.29
N GLN A 4 6.39 16.62 8.13
CA GLN A 4 6.29 18.05 7.84
C GLN A 4 7.01 18.41 6.53
N ASN A 5 6.29 19.05 5.61
CA ASN A 5 6.78 19.48 4.29
C ASN A 5 7.23 18.35 3.35
N GLN A 6 6.85 17.13 3.62
CA GLN A 6 7.07 15.98 2.72
C GLN A 6 5.93 15.83 1.72
N VAL A 7 6.19 15.13 0.62
CA VAL A 7 5.20 14.72 -0.37
C VAL A 7 5.07 13.20 -0.33
N ALA A 8 3.86 12.72 -0.08
CA ALA A 8 3.57 11.30 -0.12
C ALA A 8 2.71 10.93 -1.34
N LEU A 9 3.10 9.87 -2.06
CA LEU A 9 2.31 9.27 -3.12
C LEU A 9 1.71 7.96 -2.61
N VAL A 10 0.38 7.83 -2.70
CA VAL A 10 -0.38 6.68 -2.21
C VAL A 10 -1.14 6.04 -3.37
N THR A 11 -0.91 4.76 -3.65
CA THR A 11 -1.74 4.03 -4.62
C THR A 11 -2.97 3.42 -3.92
N GLY A 12 -4.16 3.55 -4.55
CA GLY A 12 -5.41 3.10 -3.93
C GLY A 12 -5.81 3.96 -2.73
N GLY A 13 -5.69 5.29 -2.85
CA GLY A 13 -5.86 6.25 -1.75
C GLY A 13 -7.30 6.71 -1.48
N SER A 14 -8.30 6.30 -2.27
CA SER A 14 -9.69 6.75 -2.12
C SER A 14 -10.42 6.11 -0.94
N ARG A 15 -10.05 4.89 -0.54
CA ARG A 15 -10.74 4.12 0.52
C ARG A 15 -9.81 3.19 1.29
N GLY A 16 -10.33 2.56 2.35
CA GLY A 16 -9.64 1.55 3.14
C GLY A 16 -8.30 2.00 3.72
N ILE A 17 -7.31 1.12 3.66
CA ILE A 17 -5.95 1.36 4.20
C ILE A 17 -5.28 2.55 3.52
N GLY A 18 -5.42 2.68 2.19
CA GLY A 18 -4.81 3.78 1.44
C GLY A 18 -5.33 5.13 1.89
N ARG A 19 -6.67 5.27 2.02
CA ARG A 19 -7.30 6.51 2.53
C ARG A 19 -6.88 6.82 3.97
N ALA A 20 -6.93 5.84 4.86
CA ALA A 20 -6.52 6.04 6.25
C ALA A 20 -5.06 6.50 6.35
N THR A 21 -4.17 5.93 5.52
CA THR A 21 -2.76 6.32 5.44
C THR A 21 -2.60 7.72 4.87
N ALA A 22 -3.30 8.06 3.77
CA ALA A 22 -3.25 9.39 3.17
C ALA A 22 -3.68 10.49 4.16
N LEU A 23 -4.79 10.27 4.87
CA LEU A 23 -5.28 11.20 5.90
C LEU A 23 -4.33 11.32 7.10
N LEU A 24 -3.76 10.21 7.55
CA LEU A 24 -2.80 10.25 8.66
C LEU A 24 -1.52 10.97 8.24
N PHE A 25 -1.00 10.72 7.05
CA PHE A 25 0.18 11.42 6.52
C PHE A 25 -0.08 12.92 6.36
N ALA A 26 -1.28 13.31 5.91
CA ALA A 26 -1.70 14.71 5.83
C ALA A 26 -1.75 15.37 7.20
N ARG A 27 -2.31 14.72 8.22
CA ARG A 27 -2.31 15.22 9.63
C ARG A 27 -0.90 15.38 10.16
N GLU A 28 0.03 14.58 9.68
CA GLU A 28 1.45 14.64 10.05
C GLU A 28 2.28 15.57 9.16
N GLY A 29 1.61 16.38 8.32
CA GLY A 29 2.21 17.49 7.60
C GLY A 29 2.64 17.21 6.16
N ALA A 30 2.29 16.04 5.60
CA ALA A 30 2.58 15.73 4.20
C ALA A 30 1.54 16.32 3.24
N ASP A 31 1.98 16.73 2.05
CA ASP A 31 1.12 16.90 0.89
C ASP A 31 0.92 15.54 0.19
N ILE A 32 -0.26 15.29 -0.35
CA ILE A 32 -0.67 13.96 -0.77
C ILE A 32 -0.99 13.92 -2.27
N ALA A 33 -0.31 13.05 -3.01
CA ALA A 33 -0.77 12.57 -4.30
C ALA A 33 -1.34 11.16 -4.13
N PHE A 34 -2.49 10.85 -4.72
CA PHE A 34 -2.99 9.49 -4.70
C PHE A 34 -3.72 9.10 -5.98
N CYS A 35 -3.70 7.81 -6.32
CA CYS A 35 -4.53 7.28 -7.39
C CYS A 35 -5.63 6.36 -6.85
N HIS A 36 -6.65 6.19 -7.66
CA HIS A 36 -7.79 5.30 -7.44
C HIS A 36 -8.20 4.69 -8.78
N LEU A 37 -9.06 3.70 -8.76
CA LEU A 37 -9.65 3.14 -9.98
C LEU A 37 -11.18 3.18 -9.86
N ASN A 38 -11.81 3.95 -10.78
CA ASN A 38 -13.28 4.07 -10.91
C ASN A 38 -14.01 4.44 -9.60
N ASP A 39 -13.43 5.36 -8.82
CA ASP A 39 -13.91 5.73 -7.49
C ASP A 39 -13.81 7.26 -7.27
N ASP A 40 -14.19 8.04 -8.28
CA ASP A 40 -13.98 9.49 -8.35
C ASP A 40 -14.64 10.25 -7.19
N ALA A 41 -15.88 9.89 -6.84
CA ALA A 41 -16.63 10.55 -5.77
C ALA A 41 -15.94 10.39 -4.40
N GLN A 42 -15.47 9.18 -4.08
CA GLN A 42 -14.78 8.92 -2.82
C GLN A 42 -13.37 9.53 -2.83
N ALA A 43 -12.72 9.55 -3.99
CA ALA A 43 -11.43 10.20 -4.15
C ALA A 43 -11.52 11.70 -3.90
N GLU A 44 -12.53 12.39 -4.47
CA GLU A 44 -12.74 13.83 -4.18
C GLU A 44 -13.06 14.08 -2.69
N THR A 45 -13.87 13.21 -2.07
CA THR A 45 -14.12 13.29 -0.61
C THR A 45 -12.82 13.21 0.18
N THR A 46 -11.96 12.24 -0.13
CA THR A 46 -10.66 12.08 0.51
C THR A 46 -9.75 13.30 0.28
N ALA A 47 -9.73 13.82 -0.95
CA ALA A 47 -8.94 15.01 -1.29
C ALA A 47 -9.44 16.27 -0.55
N ALA A 48 -10.76 16.44 -0.43
CA ALA A 48 -11.37 17.54 0.32
C ALA A 48 -10.99 17.48 1.81
N GLU A 49 -11.01 16.29 2.42
CA GLU A 49 -10.59 16.11 3.81
C GLU A 49 -9.10 16.43 4.02
N ILE A 50 -8.23 16.04 3.07
CA ILE A 50 -6.80 16.39 3.11
C ILE A 50 -6.61 17.91 3.01
N ARG A 51 -7.35 18.57 2.11
CA ARG A 51 -7.31 20.04 1.97
C ARG A 51 -7.82 20.75 3.23
N ALA A 52 -8.84 20.20 3.89
CA ALA A 52 -9.35 20.72 5.17
C ALA A 52 -8.31 20.64 6.31
N LEU A 53 -7.35 19.72 6.21
CA LEU A 53 -6.19 19.64 7.10
C LEU A 53 -5.07 20.67 6.75
N GLY A 54 -5.31 21.56 5.76
CA GLY A 54 -4.35 22.55 5.30
C GLY A 54 -3.23 21.97 4.42
N ARG A 55 -3.43 20.80 3.83
CA ARG A 55 -2.44 20.16 2.95
C ARG A 55 -2.90 20.16 1.49
N ARG A 56 -1.95 20.11 0.56
CA ARG A 56 -2.27 19.98 -0.86
C ARG A 56 -2.63 18.52 -1.16
N ALA A 57 -3.63 18.33 -2.03
CA ALA A 57 -4.07 17.02 -2.47
C ALA A 57 -4.30 17.02 -3.97
N VAL A 58 -3.71 16.06 -4.68
CA VAL A 58 -3.98 15.74 -6.07
C VAL A 58 -4.34 14.27 -6.21
N HIS A 59 -5.30 13.95 -7.08
CA HIS A 59 -5.65 12.56 -7.34
C HIS A 59 -5.94 12.31 -8.82
N ARG A 60 -5.89 11.04 -9.21
CA ARG A 60 -6.16 10.57 -10.59
C ARG A 60 -6.82 9.20 -10.59
N ASN A 61 -7.70 9.00 -11.55
CA ASN A 61 -8.19 7.67 -11.92
C ASN A 61 -7.11 6.96 -12.75
N VAL A 62 -6.46 5.95 -12.17
CA VAL A 62 -5.35 5.19 -12.77
C VAL A 62 -5.48 3.72 -12.42
N ASP A 63 -5.50 2.86 -13.43
CA ASP A 63 -5.23 1.45 -13.24
C ASP A 63 -3.70 1.27 -13.08
N VAL A 64 -3.27 0.81 -11.91
CA VAL A 64 -1.85 0.60 -11.63
C VAL A 64 -1.24 -0.54 -12.47
N ALA A 65 -2.04 -1.39 -13.08
CA ALA A 65 -1.58 -2.40 -14.03
C ALA A 65 -1.21 -1.79 -15.40
N ASP A 66 -1.73 -0.60 -15.72
CA ASP A 66 -1.32 0.21 -16.89
C ASP A 66 -0.04 0.98 -16.53
N ILE A 67 1.09 0.46 -16.98
CA ILE A 67 2.40 1.01 -16.62
C ILE A 67 2.64 2.42 -17.22
N PRO A 68 2.29 2.72 -18.48
CA PRO A 68 2.29 4.08 -19.01
C PRO A 68 1.50 5.06 -18.14
N ALA A 69 0.25 4.74 -17.79
CA ALA A 69 -0.60 5.58 -16.94
C ALA A 69 0.01 5.78 -15.54
N THR A 70 0.57 4.71 -14.94
CA THR A 70 1.27 4.74 -13.65
C THR A 70 2.46 5.71 -13.66
N LYS A 71 3.30 5.66 -14.70
CA LYS A 71 4.45 6.57 -14.86
C LYS A 71 4.01 8.02 -15.09
N THR A 72 2.98 8.21 -15.90
CA THR A 72 2.40 9.55 -16.14
C THR A 72 1.89 10.16 -14.84
N PHE A 73 1.14 9.39 -14.04
CA PHE A 73 0.65 9.87 -12.75
C PHE A 73 1.78 10.24 -11.78
N ALA A 74 2.84 9.44 -11.70
CA ALA A 74 4.00 9.77 -10.87
C ALA A 74 4.64 11.11 -11.29
N ALA A 75 4.78 11.36 -12.60
CA ALA A 75 5.30 12.62 -13.12
C ALA A 75 4.37 13.81 -12.83
N GLU A 76 3.06 13.65 -13.00
CA GLU A 76 2.05 14.68 -12.66
C GLU A 76 2.06 15.02 -11.16
N ALA A 77 2.19 14.01 -10.29
CA ALA A 77 2.31 14.20 -8.85
C ALA A 77 3.54 15.04 -8.49
N VAL A 78 4.68 14.75 -9.11
CA VAL A 78 5.92 15.54 -8.93
C VAL A 78 5.74 16.96 -9.45
N ALA A 79 5.12 17.17 -10.61
CA ALA A 79 4.88 18.50 -11.16
C ALA A 79 3.96 19.35 -10.27
N ALA A 80 2.96 18.75 -9.64
CA ALA A 80 1.97 19.43 -8.83
C ALA A 80 2.44 19.70 -7.39
N LEU A 81 3.13 18.76 -6.77
CA LEU A 81 3.45 18.82 -5.33
C LEU A 81 4.94 18.93 -5.02
N GLY A 82 5.79 18.60 -5.96
CA GLY A 82 7.23 18.48 -5.76
C GLY A 82 7.72 17.03 -5.66
N PRO A 83 9.01 16.83 -5.38
CA PRO A 83 9.60 15.50 -5.33
C PRO A 83 8.91 14.59 -4.30
N ILE A 84 8.68 13.33 -4.67
CA ILE A 84 8.05 12.35 -3.78
C ILE A 84 9.05 11.90 -2.71
N ASP A 85 8.73 12.10 -1.45
CA ASP A 85 9.53 11.67 -0.30
C ASP A 85 9.11 10.29 0.20
N VAL A 86 7.80 10.01 0.16
CA VAL A 86 7.24 8.73 0.61
C VAL A 86 6.37 8.13 -0.50
N LEU A 87 6.64 6.89 -0.88
CA LEU A 87 5.75 6.08 -1.70
C LEU A 87 5.07 5.02 -0.83
N PHE A 88 3.74 5.04 -0.78
CA PHE A 88 2.93 4.00 -0.16
C PHE A 88 2.20 3.19 -1.24
N ASN A 89 2.78 2.09 -1.64
CA ASN A 89 2.25 1.14 -2.62
C ASN A 89 1.20 0.25 -1.97
N ASN A 90 -0.09 0.59 -2.13
CA ASN A 90 -1.19 -0.09 -1.47
C ASN A 90 -2.26 -0.63 -2.42
N ALA A 91 -2.39 -0.09 -3.64
CA ALA A 91 -3.42 -0.53 -4.58
C ALA A 91 -3.52 -2.05 -4.68
N GLY A 92 -4.73 -2.56 -4.71
CA GLY A 92 -4.96 -3.98 -4.73
C GLY A 92 -6.41 -4.35 -5.00
N MET A 93 -6.60 -5.59 -5.34
CA MET A 93 -7.90 -6.21 -5.63
C MET A 93 -7.96 -7.62 -5.06
N ASN A 94 -9.13 -8.25 -5.11
CA ASN A 94 -9.28 -9.62 -4.64
C ASN A 94 -10.14 -10.43 -5.64
N ILE A 95 -9.58 -11.54 -6.11
CA ILE A 95 -10.31 -12.60 -6.79
C ILE A 95 -10.04 -13.87 -5.98
N ARG A 96 -11.09 -14.54 -5.54
CA ARG A 96 -11.01 -15.77 -4.75
C ARG A 96 -11.77 -16.88 -5.43
N LYS A 97 -11.04 -17.94 -5.81
CA LYS A 97 -11.59 -19.12 -6.47
C LYS A 97 -10.82 -20.38 -6.04
N PRO A 98 -11.40 -21.58 -6.14
CA PRO A 98 -10.64 -22.83 -6.11
C PRO A 98 -9.50 -22.79 -7.14
N PHE A 99 -8.37 -23.40 -6.79
CA PHE A 99 -7.16 -23.34 -7.62
C PHE A 99 -7.37 -23.73 -9.09
N PRO A 100 -8.11 -24.83 -9.44
CA PRO A 100 -8.30 -25.21 -10.84
C PRO A 100 -9.18 -24.24 -11.65
N ASP A 101 -9.92 -23.34 -10.98
CA ASP A 101 -10.89 -22.47 -11.65
C ASP A 101 -10.31 -21.10 -12.03
N TYR A 102 -9.05 -20.83 -11.68
CA TYR A 102 -8.39 -19.58 -12.10
C TYR A 102 -8.07 -19.60 -13.58
N THR A 103 -8.47 -18.54 -14.28
CA THR A 103 -8.07 -18.30 -15.66
C THR A 103 -6.71 -17.59 -15.72
N GLU A 104 -6.01 -17.70 -16.85
CA GLU A 104 -4.78 -16.96 -17.12
C GLU A 104 -4.99 -15.44 -16.99
N ALA A 105 -6.09 -14.92 -17.54
CA ALA A 105 -6.41 -13.47 -17.46
C ALA A 105 -6.58 -12.99 -16.01
N GLU A 106 -7.21 -13.78 -15.14
CA GLU A 106 -7.34 -13.43 -13.71
C GLU A 106 -6.00 -13.51 -12.97
N PHE A 107 -5.17 -14.48 -13.30
CA PHE A 107 -3.81 -14.57 -12.79
C PHE A 107 -3.02 -13.32 -13.19
N ASP A 108 -3.01 -12.97 -14.47
CA ASP A 108 -2.31 -11.80 -15.01
C ASP A 108 -2.82 -10.49 -14.40
N GLN A 109 -4.13 -10.36 -14.20
CA GLN A 109 -4.74 -9.22 -13.54
C GLN A 109 -4.25 -9.08 -12.09
N ILE A 110 -4.23 -10.17 -11.33
CA ILE A 110 -3.76 -10.17 -9.93
C ILE A 110 -2.28 -9.79 -9.87
N ILE A 111 -1.43 -10.41 -10.68
CA ILE A 111 0.00 -10.10 -10.75
C ILE A 111 0.21 -8.68 -11.27
N GLY A 112 -0.56 -8.26 -12.27
CA GLY A 112 -0.52 -6.92 -12.86
C GLY A 112 -0.74 -5.83 -11.83
N VAL A 113 -1.83 -5.92 -11.07
CA VAL A 113 -2.18 -4.92 -10.06
C VAL A 113 -1.22 -4.97 -8.86
N HIS A 114 -1.02 -6.16 -8.27
CA HIS A 114 -0.33 -6.25 -7.00
C HIS A 114 1.18 -6.16 -7.10
N LEU A 115 1.80 -6.90 -8.02
CA LEU A 115 3.27 -7.00 -8.09
C LEU A 115 3.85 -6.07 -9.15
N LYS A 116 3.37 -6.19 -10.39
CA LYS A 116 3.89 -5.40 -11.51
C LYS A 116 3.65 -3.90 -11.32
N GLY A 117 2.42 -3.50 -10.94
CA GLY A 117 2.08 -2.09 -10.70
C GLY A 117 2.93 -1.48 -9.59
N MET A 118 3.10 -2.18 -8.45
CA MET A 118 3.97 -1.72 -7.36
C MET A 118 5.44 -1.58 -7.79
N PHE A 119 5.95 -2.55 -8.56
CA PHE A 119 7.31 -2.51 -9.07
C PHE A 119 7.55 -1.26 -9.92
N PHE A 120 6.68 -0.99 -10.89
CA PHE A 120 6.87 0.13 -11.80
C PHE A 120 6.55 1.49 -11.17
N MET A 121 5.64 1.57 -10.20
CA MET A 121 5.46 2.79 -9.41
C MET A 121 6.71 3.09 -8.58
N ALA A 122 7.30 2.08 -7.92
CA ALA A 122 8.56 2.24 -7.21
C ALA A 122 9.68 2.68 -8.18
N GLN A 123 9.80 2.04 -9.34
CA GLN A 123 10.78 2.41 -10.37
C GLN A 123 10.62 3.87 -10.85
N ALA A 124 9.39 4.39 -10.92
CA ALA A 124 9.14 5.75 -11.38
C ALA A 124 9.66 6.82 -10.41
N VAL A 125 9.61 6.57 -9.09
CA VAL A 125 10.03 7.55 -8.07
C VAL A 125 11.47 7.33 -7.58
N PHE A 126 11.99 6.13 -7.69
CA PHE A 126 13.27 5.70 -7.12
C PHE A 126 14.47 6.55 -7.59
N PRO A 127 14.64 6.86 -8.89
CA PRO A 127 15.80 7.64 -9.35
C PRO A 127 15.91 9.02 -8.68
N ALA A 128 14.77 9.71 -8.51
CA ALA A 128 14.75 11.01 -7.86
C ALA A 128 15.04 10.91 -6.35
N MET A 129 14.58 9.86 -5.67
CA MET A 129 14.92 9.59 -4.27
C MET A 129 16.42 9.34 -4.11
N VAL A 130 17.01 8.52 -4.97
CA VAL A 130 18.44 8.23 -4.98
C VAL A 130 19.28 9.48 -5.23
N ALA A 131 18.89 10.30 -6.21
CA ALA A 131 19.60 11.54 -6.53
C ALA A 131 19.62 12.53 -5.35
N ARG A 132 18.57 12.52 -4.50
CA ARG A 132 18.53 13.36 -3.29
C ARG A 132 19.18 12.71 -2.07
N GLY A 133 19.53 11.42 -2.12
CA GLY A 133 20.00 10.67 -0.96
C GLY A 133 18.92 10.49 0.14
N SER A 134 17.64 10.56 -0.22
CA SER A 134 16.54 10.51 0.75
C SER A 134 15.26 10.01 0.10
N GLY A 135 14.54 9.10 0.78
CA GLY A 135 13.25 8.60 0.37
C GLY A 135 12.80 7.38 1.19
N CYS A 136 11.50 7.10 1.13
CA CYS A 136 10.91 5.95 1.79
C CYS A 136 9.89 5.27 0.87
N ILE A 137 10.04 3.99 0.62
CA ILE A 137 9.09 3.15 -0.13
C ILE A 137 8.52 2.10 0.82
N ILE A 138 7.20 2.07 0.92
CA ILE A 138 6.46 1.12 1.75
C ILE A 138 5.53 0.32 0.85
N ASN A 139 5.74 -0.98 0.78
CA ASN A 139 4.96 -1.90 -0.05
C ASN A 139 3.96 -2.69 0.81
N VAL A 140 2.66 -2.63 0.47
CA VAL A 140 1.64 -3.39 1.19
C VAL A 140 1.57 -4.82 0.64
N ALA A 141 2.19 -5.74 1.39
CA ALA A 141 2.08 -7.18 1.21
C ALA A 141 0.79 -7.74 1.82
N SER A 142 0.83 -8.85 2.50
CA SER A 142 -0.26 -9.47 3.26
C SER A 142 0.29 -10.57 4.14
N GLN A 143 -0.37 -10.86 5.27
CA GLN A 143 -0.13 -12.10 6.01
C GLN A 143 -0.26 -13.37 5.14
N ARG A 144 -1.07 -13.32 4.06
CA ARG A 144 -1.19 -14.44 3.11
C ARG A 144 0.09 -14.71 2.32
N ALA A 145 1.01 -13.75 2.27
CA ALA A 145 2.37 -13.99 1.76
C ALA A 145 3.18 -14.90 2.68
N LEU A 146 2.83 -14.97 3.96
CA LEU A 146 3.56 -15.70 5.00
C LEU A 146 2.98 -17.09 5.26
N LYS A 147 1.64 -17.23 5.26
CA LYS A 147 0.96 -18.50 5.57
C LYS A 147 0.16 -19.10 4.40
N GLY A 148 -0.06 -18.35 3.32
CA GLY A 148 -1.03 -18.73 2.28
C GLY A 148 -2.49 -18.58 2.73
N ALA A 149 -3.42 -18.95 1.86
CA ALA A 149 -4.84 -19.10 2.19
C ALA A 149 -5.56 -19.91 1.12
N VAL A 150 -6.61 -20.59 1.51
CA VAL A 150 -7.51 -21.30 0.58
C VAL A 150 -8.10 -20.32 -0.44
N ASN A 151 -8.22 -20.74 -1.68
CA ASN A 151 -8.78 -19.96 -2.78
C ASN A 151 -8.03 -18.63 -3.06
N SER A 152 -6.72 -18.58 -2.84
CA SER A 152 -5.93 -17.36 -2.94
C SER A 152 -4.52 -17.58 -3.49
N ALA A 153 -4.28 -18.61 -4.27
CA ALA A 153 -2.92 -18.96 -4.71
C ALA A 153 -2.24 -17.82 -5.50
N PRO A 154 -2.84 -17.20 -6.54
CA PRO A 154 -2.20 -16.10 -7.27
C PRO A 154 -1.97 -14.86 -6.38
N TYR A 155 -2.92 -14.53 -5.52
CA TYR A 155 -2.77 -13.42 -4.58
C TYR A 155 -1.62 -13.65 -3.59
N SER A 156 -1.55 -14.86 -3.00
CA SER A 156 -0.45 -15.21 -2.08
C SER A 156 0.91 -15.17 -2.76
N ALA A 157 0.98 -15.64 -4.01
CA ALA A 157 2.18 -15.57 -4.84
C ALA A 157 2.61 -14.11 -5.10
N ALA A 158 1.66 -13.25 -5.52
CA ALA A 158 1.93 -11.82 -5.74
C ALA A 158 2.43 -11.14 -4.45
N LYS A 159 1.77 -11.40 -3.32
CA LYS A 159 2.11 -10.80 -2.03
C LYS A 159 3.45 -11.33 -1.46
N ALA A 160 3.80 -12.57 -1.72
CA ALA A 160 5.13 -13.11 -1.42
C ALA A 160 6.21 -12.48 -2.32
N GLY A 161 5.90 -12.29 -3.61
CA GLY A 161 6.76 -11.58 -4.55
C GLY A 161 7.06 -10.14 -4.10
N ILE A 162 6.08 -9.44 -3.50
CA ILE A 162 6.30 -8.10 -2.93
C ILE A 162 7.34 -8.13 -1.80
N ILE A 163 7.31 -9.12 -0.91
CA ILE A 163 8.30 -9.25 0.17
C ILE A 163 9.68 -9.50 -0.43
N GLY A 164 9.78 -10.39 -1.43
CA GLY A 164 11.04 -10.64 -2.14
C GLY A 164 11.59 -9.39 -2.83
N MET A 165 10.72 -8.67 -3.58
CA MET A 165 11.05 -7.40 -4.23
C MET A 165 11.51 -6.35 -3.22
N THR A 166 10.83 -6.21 -2.08
CA THR A 166 11.17 -5.26 -1.02
C THR A 166 12.57 -5.53 -0.48
N ARG A 167 12.90 -6.78 -0.19
CA ARG A 167 14.24 -7.18 0.28
C ARG A 167 15.31 -6.90 -0.76
N ALA A 168 15.10 -7.29 -2.00
CA ALA A 168 16.06 -7.06 -3.09
C ALA A 168 16.31 -5.57 -3.30
N LEU A 169 15.24 -4.77 -3.43
CA LEU A 169 15.36 -3.33 -3.64
C LEU A 169 16.00 -2.62 -2.45
N SER A 170 15.82 -3.09 -1.22
CA SER A 170 16.45 -2.50 -0.03
C SER A 170 17.97 -2.55 -0.05
N TRP A 171 18.58 -3.60 -0.60
CA TRP A 171 20.03 -3.71 -0.78
C TRP A 171 20.58 -2.65 -1.74
N GLU A 172 19.82 -2.32 -2.77
CA GLU A 172 20.21 -1.28 -3.73
C GLU A 172 19.95 0.14 -3.22
N ALA A 173 18.90 0.29 -2.38
CA ALA A 173 18.36 1.56 -1.93
C ALA A 173 19.10 2.12 -0.70
N ALA A 174 19.35 1.27 0.31
CA ALA A 174 19.85 1.72 1.60
C ALA A 174 21.21 2.42 1.53
N PRO A 175 22.22 1.94 0.74
CA PRO A 175 23.47 2.66 0.58
C PRO A 175 23.32 4.04 -0.06
N LYS A 176 22.16 4.31 -0.68
CA LYS A 176 21.83 5.57 -1.37
C LYS A 176 20.86 6.44 -0.56
N GLY A 177 20.69 6.14 0.73
CA GLY A 177 19.83 6.91 1.64
C GLY A 177 18.31 6.69 1.44
N VAL A 178 17.90 5.66 0.70
CA VAL A 178 16.49 5.33 0.47
C VAL A 178 16.12 4.08 1.26
N ARG A 179 15.04 4.14 2.04
CA ARG A 179 14.53 3.00 2.81
C ARG A 179 13.39 2.30 2.06
N VAL A 180 13.41 0.99 2.02
CA VAL A 180 12.34 0.19 1.41
C VAL A 180 11.91 -0.88 2.39
N ASN A 181 10.61 -0.90 2.74
CA ASN A 181 10.05 -1.85 3.69
C ASN A 181 8.68 -2.36 3.21
N ALA A 182 8.19 -3.41 3.82
CA ALA A 182 6.86 -3.95 3.58
C ALA A 182 6.00 -3.92 4.85
N ILE A 183 4.69 -3.79 4.66
CA ILE A 183 3.70 -4.09 5.69
C ILE A 183 2.90 -5.30 5.19
N ALA A 184 2.70 -6.29 6.05
CA ALA A 184 1.91 -7.49 5.78
C ALA A 184 0.67 -7.52 6.70
N PRO A 185 -0.40 -6.77 6.37
CA PRO A 185 -1.59 -6.70 7.21
C PRO A 185 -2.28 -8.05 7.38
N GLY A 186 -2.92 -8.23 8.52
CA GLY A 186 -3.92 -9.25 8.77
C GLY A 186 -5.28 -8.93 8.12
N PRO A 187 -6.36 -9.52 8.62
CA PRO A 187 -7.70 -9.19 8.18
C PRO A 187 -8.08 -7.80 8.71
N ILE A 188 -8.29 -6.87 7.79
CA ILE A 188 -8.65 -5.48 8.08
C ILE A 188 -10.08 -5.21 7.64
N ASP A 189 -10.84 -4.52 8.48
CA ASP A 189 -12.21 -4.11 8.20
C ASP A 189 -12.20 -2.99 7.16
N THR A 190 -12.52 -3.35 5.93
CA THR A 190 -12.54 -2.48 4.76
C THR A 190 -13.61 -2.98 3.79
N ASP A 191 -13.94 -2.20 2.77
CA ASP A 191 -14.87 -2.61 1.71
C ASP A 191 -14.51 -3.96 1.08
N LEU A 192 -13.22 -4.26 1.00
CA LEU A 192 -12.72 -5.52 0.46
C LEU A 192 -13.16 -6.74 1.29
N THR A 193 -13.38 -6.58 2.57
CA THR A 193 -13.81 -7.62 3.51
C THR A 193 -15.29 -7.51 3.87
N ALA A 194 -15.95 -6.40 3.53
CA ALA A 194 -17.36 -6.16 3.80
C ALA A 194 -18.30 -7.13 3.04
N THR A 195 -17.83 -7.65 1.90
CA THR A 195 -18.57 -8.62 1.07
C THR A 195 -18.42 -10.07 1.53
N MET A 196 -17.70 -10.33 2.63
CA MET A 196 -17.54 -11.67 3.20
C MET A 196 -18.87 -12.14 3.79
N ASP A 197 -19.20 -13.42 3.60
CA ASP A 197 -20.34 -14.03 4.25
C ASP A 197 -20.27 -13.83 5.78
N PRO A 198 -21.37 -13.44 6.45
CA PRO A 198 -21.36 -13.17 7.89
C PRO A 198 -20.91 -14.37 8.75
N ALA A 199 -21.24 -15.60 8.38
CA ALA A 199 -20.81 -16.78 9.10
C ALA A 199 -19.31 -17.04 8.92
N ASP A 200 -18.79 -16.90 7.70
CA ASP A 200 -17.34 -16.96 7.42
C ASP A 200 -16.57 -15.88 8.17
N ARG A 201 -17.13 -14.67 8.20
CA ARG A 201 -16.54 -13.55 8.96
C ARG A 201 -16.48 -13.85 10.45
N ALA A 202 -17.58 -14.36 11.04
CA ALA A 202 -17.63 -14.72 12.45
C ALA A 202 -16.64 -15.85 12.79
N ALA A 203 -16.58 -16.89 11.95
CA ALA A 203 -15.62 -17.99 12.11
C ALA A 203 -14.16 -17.50 12.02
N PHE A 204 -13.88 -16.56 11.11
CA PHE A 204 -12.56 -15.99 10.99
C PHE A 204 -12.20 -15.14 12.22
N ILE A 205 -13.11 -14.31 12.72
CA ILE A 205 -12.91 -13.51 13.93
C ILE A 205 -12.63 -14.43 15.14
N ALA A 206 -13.40 -15.50 15.29
CA ALA A 206 -13.24 -16.47 16.38
C ALA A 206 -11.88 -17.18 16.36
N ALA A 207 -11.27 -17.32 15.16
CA ALA A 207 -9.94 -17.94 14.99
C ALA A 207 -8.79 -16.96 15.26
N LEU A 208 -9.05 -15.64 15.32
CA LEU A 208 -8.00 -14.64 15.56
C LEU A 208 -7.71 -14.51 17.06
N PRO A 209 -6.45 -14.57 17.50
CA PRO A 209 -6.10 -14.35 18.91
C PRO A 209 -6.63 -13.02 19.48
N VAL A 210 -6.65 -11.95 18.67
CA VAL A 210 -7.16 -10.63 19.09
C VAL A 210 -8.70 -10.55 19.09
N GLY A 211 -9.41 -11.53 18.55
CA GLY A 211 -10.87 -11.63 18.52
C GLY A 211 -11.61 -10.57 17.70
N ARG A 212 -10.92 -9.90 16.77
CA ARG A 212 -11.53 -8.90 15.85
C ARG A 212 -10.69 -8.71 14.59
N PHE A 213 -11.30 -8.11 13.57
CA PHE A 213 -10.54 -7.54 12.47
C PHE A 213 -9.81 -6.26 12.93
N GLY A 214 -8.68 -5.99 12.31
CA GLY A 214 -7.97 -4.73 12.47
C GLY A 214 -8.70 -3.59 11.76
N ARG A 215 -8.40 -2.36 12.15
CA ARG A 215 -8.87 -1.15 11.47
C ARG A 215 -7.81 -0.63 10.51
N ALA A 216 -8.23 0.08 9.48
CA ALA A 216 -7.32 0.70 8.50
C ALA A 216 -6.32 1.65 9.17
N GLU A 217 -6.73 2.36 10.22
CA GLU A 217 -5.90 3.28 11.00
C GLU A 217 -4.73 2.57 11.73
N GLU A 218 -4.92 1.30 12.13
CA GLU A 218 -3.87 0.51 12.78
C GLU A 218 -2.74 0.18 11.78
N ILE A 219 -3.09 0.01 10.49
CA ILE A 219 -2.10 -0.16 9.42
C ILE A 219 -1.46 1.18 9.06
N ALA A 220 -2.25 2.26 8.99
CA ALA A 220 -1.74 3.60 8.74
C ALA A 220 -0.71 4.05 9.81
N ALA A 221 -0.92 3.69 11.07
CA ALA A 221 0.04 3.95 12.15
C ALA A 221 1.38 3.23 11.90
N THR A 222 1.35 1.99 11.42
CA THR A 222 2.56 1.25 11.03
C THR A 222 3.24 1.90 9.82
N ALA A 223 2.45 2.37 8.85
CA ALA A 223 2.99 3.11 7.71
C ALA A 223 3.66 4.42 8.14
N LEU A 224 3.07 5.15 9.08
CA LEU A 224 3.66 6.38 9.63
C LEU A 224 4.97 6.11 10.39
N LEU A 225 5.05 5.02 11.16
CA LEU A 225 6.30 4.58 11.80
C LEU A 225 7.40 4.41 10.75
N LEU A 226 7.12 3.69 9.67
CA LEU A 226 8.10 3.42 8.61
C LEU A 226 8.45 4.67 7.81
N ALA A 227 7.47 5.55 7.53
CA ALA A 227 7.68 6.78 6.75
C ALA A 227 8.46 7.83 7.54
N GLY A 228 8.16 7.97 8.82
CA GLY A 228 8.68 9.00 9.71
C GLY A 228 10.12 8.76 10.19
N PRO A 229 10.62 9.67 11.04
CA PRO A 229 11.98 9.60 11.57
C PRO A 229 12.24 8.36 12.44
N ASP A 230 11.21 7.85 13.11
CA ASP A 230 11.30 6.64 13.97
C ASP A 230 11.59 5.37 13.16
N GLY A 231 11.34 5.41 11.84
CA GLY A 231 11.57 4.30 10.91
C GLY A 231 13.02 4.17 10.40
N GLY A 232 13.95 4.99 10.88
CA GLY A 232 15.31 5.10 10.33
C GLY A 232 16.12 3.80 10.28
N PHE A 233 15.86 2.86 11.19
CA PHE A 233 16.59 1.60 11.25
C PHE A 233 15.87 0.40 10.62
N TYR A 234 14.69 0.61 10.01
CA TYR A 234 13.98 -0.41 9.25
C TYR A 234 14.44 -0.40 7.78
N VAL A 235 15.08 -1.47 7.35
CA VAL A 235 15.57 -1.68 5.98
C VAL A 235 15.27 -3.11 5.55
N GLY A 236 14.47 -3.28 4.51
CA GLY A 236 14.05 -4.60 4.01
C GLY A 236 13.13 -5.36 4.97
N ALA A 237 12.64 -4.69 6.00
CA ALA A 237 11.78 -5.29 7.01
C ALA A 237 10.36 -5.54 6.46
N THR A 238 9.71 -6.56 7.03
CA THR A 238 8.28 -6.82 6.82
C THR A 238 7.58 -6.76 8.17
N LEU A 239 6.81 -5.71 8.43
CA LEU A 239 6.03 -5.56 9.65
C LEU A 239 4.64 -6.16 9.43
N SER A 240 4.20 -7.05 10.31
CA SER A 240 2.92 -7.74 10.14
C SER A 240 1.94 -7.48 11.29
N PRO A 241 1.24 -6.32 11.28
CA PRO A 241 0.12 -6.08 12.19
C PRO A 241 -1.08 -6.92 11.75
N ASN A 242 -1.25 -8.12 12.35
CA ASN A 242 -2.18 -9.13 11.86
C ASN A 242 -3.12 -9.72 12.94
N GLY A 243 -3.09 -9.19 14.17
CA GLY A 243 -3.95 -9.67 15.25
C GLY A 243 -3.62 -11.08 15.79
N GLY A 244 -2.42 -11.57 15.47
CA GLY A 244 -1.97 -12.91 15.88
C GLY A 244 -2.32 -14.00 14.86
N ASP A 245 -2.88 -13.67 13.70
CA ASP A 245 -3.22 -14.66 12.66
C ASP A 245 -1.97 -15.38 12.09
N VAL A 246 -0.82 -14.72 12.15
CA VAL A 246 0.50 -15.31 11.87
C VAL A 246 1.50 -14.86 12.92
N MET A 247 2.21 -15.81 13.52
CA MET A 247 3.32 -15.58 14.44
C MET A 247 4.57 -16.24 13.87
N TYR A 248 5.72 -15.53 13.80
CA TYR A 248 7.01 -16.00 13.26
C TYR A 248 8.19 -15.35 13.99
#